data_d0045c5d0b9e351d5b29808d86a516be
#
_entry.id   d0045c5d0b9e351d5b29808d86a516be
#
_cell.length_a   1.000
_cell.length_b   1.000
_cell.length_c   1.000
_cell.angle_alpha   90.00
_cell.angle_beta   90.00
_cell.angle_gamma   90.00
#
_symmetry.space_group_name_H-M   'P 1'
#
loop_
_entity.id
_entity.type
_entity.pdbx_description
1 polymer ?
#
loop_
_entity_poly.entity_id
_entity_poly.type
_entity_poly.pdbx_seq_one_letter_code
_entity_poly.pdbx_strand_id
1 'polypeptide(L)'
;MIISGDKRTQSIIAYFEKNNFDIEKMPLTVNAWYTDVKNTIKKIKQSNVDNPKYTHFWKEIERSIRLKKQGDIATKGDNDDLWLQLVYTVVETNDIEYNIPHLTQTRWHQEYPWNTCVPYTDISFQYRCATGCVAVSGAQMAYYLHYNLGKPIYTYSNGSFYGIPSNYTSQFSNYNSASWDTMSLTDNDSGNKASVAALMGYIGLKVNMNWGVTSGAFTADLSSYFSEQGVNTSFSNFSTSIVSNSLINQMPVITRAEDQSDAHSWIIDGLYVKRDKYTYYYQWMPRWTYPPVEPVEPDWNNLDQYVISEPVYSNYYTYYRMNWGWGEYGFQNYDGNYCYGEDWYLGSYNLITDRKILYNFN
;
A
#
# COMPACT_ATOMS: atom_id res chain seq x y z
N MET A 1 -28.83 -2.86 15.27
CA MET A 1 -28.55 -2.90 13.84
C MET A 1 -28.53 -1.48 13.30
N ILE A 2 -27.53 -1.15 12.49
CA ILE A 2 -27.39 0.13 11.78
C ILE A 2 -27.66 -0.14 10.30
N ILE A 3 -28.63 0.56 9.74
CA ILE A 3 -29.03 0.43 8.33
C ILE A 3 -28.63 1.70 7.58
N SER A 4 -28.14 1.55 6.36
CA SER A 4 -27.83 2.69 5.52
C SER A 4 -29.08 3.45 5.09
N GLY A 5 -28.99 4.75 5.00
CA GLY A 5 -30.01 5.62 4.41
C GLY A 5 -29.82 5.91 2.91
N ASP A 6 -28.93 5.20 2.23
CA ASP A 6 -28.70 5.36 0.79
C ASP A 6 -28.50 3.99 0.11
N LYS A 7 -29.28 3.73 -0.94
CA LYS A 7 -29.29 2.44 -1.66
C LYS A 7 -28.02 2.17 -2.47
N ARG A 8 -27.16 3.13 -2.63
CA ARG A 8 -25.85 3.00 -3.28
C ARG A 8 -24.75 2.55 -2.31
N THR A 9 -25.14 2.28 -1.06
CA THR A 9 -24.24 1.77 -0.01
C THR A 9 -24.79 0.45 0.53
N GLN A 10 -23.93 -0.26 1.25
CA GLN A 10 -24.31 -1.49 1.94
C GLN A 10 -25.54 -1.25 2.84
N SER A 11 -26.52 -2.13 2.75
CA SER A 11 -27.80 -1.97 3.46
C SER A 11 -27.67 -2.11 4.98
N ILE A 12 -26.93 -3.12 5.44
CA ILE A 12 -26.62 -3.33 6.86
C ILE A 12 -25.19 -2.91 7.09
N ILE A 13 -24.99 -1.83 7.83
CA ILE A 13 -23.68 -1.27 8.14
C ILE A 13 -23.05 -2.00 9.33
N ALA A 14 -23.86 -2.28 10.35
CA ALA A 14 -23.45 -3.06 11.51
C ALA A 14 -24.67 -3.65 12.25
N TYR A 15 -24.44 -4.75 12.94
CA TYR A 15 -25.39 -5.28 13.92
C TYR A 15 -24.66 -5.73 15.19
N PHE A 16 -25.41 -5.78 16.27
CA PHE A 16 -24.93 -6.21 17.58
C PHE A 16 -25.81 -7.35 18.06
N GLU A 17 -25.21 -8.44 18.45
CA GLU A 17 -25.93 -9.61 18.95
C GLU A 17 -26.42 -9.43 20.39
N LYS A 18 -25.68 -8.65 21.16
CA LYS A 18 -26.01 -8.35 22.56
C LYS A 18 -25.93 -6.86 22.80
N ASN A 19 -26.87 -6.33 23.59
CA ASN A 19 -27.02 -4.93 23.98
C ASN A 19 -27.56 -3.98 22.89
N ASN A 20 -28.09 -2.85 23.34
CA ASN A 20 -28.53 -1.77 22.46
C ASN A 20 -27.36 -0.91 22.00
N PHE A 21 -27.41 -0.46 20.76
CA PHE A 21 -26.48 0.52 20.25
C PHE A 21 -26.77 1.88 20.89
N ASP A 22 -25.85 2.35 21.71
CA ASP A 22 -25.91 3.66 22.36
C ASP A 22 -24.80 4.55 21.82
N ILE A 23 -25.17 5.55 21.04
CA ILE A 23 -24.23 6.49 20.40
C ILE A 23 -23.42 7.26 21.44
N GLU A 24 -24.02 7.56 22.59
CA GLU A 24 -23.36 8.39 23.62
C GLU A 24 -22.33 7.61 24.43
N LYS A 25 -22.38 6.28 24.38
CA LYS A 25 -21.49 5.37 25.13
C LYS A 25 -20.51 4.60 24.23
N MET A 26 -20.35 5.01 22.98
CA MET A 26 -19.42 4.33 22.06
C MET A 26 -17.96 4.51 22.48
N PRO A 27 -17.15 3.43 22.42
CA PRO A 27 -15.69 3.56 22.48
C PRO A 27 -15.17 4.50 21.39
N LEU A 28 -14.11 5.23 21.69
CA LEU A 28 -13.54 6.24 20.77
C LEU A 28 -13.24 5.68 19.37
N THR A 29 -12.73 4.45 19.29
CA THR A 29 -12.43 3.77 18.02
C THR A 29 -13.70 3.47 17.22
N VAL A 30 -14.77 3.02 17.88
CA VAL A 30 -16.07 2.74 17.23
C VAL A 30 -16.73 4.05 16.79
N ASN A 31 -16.60 5.12 17.58
CA ASN A 31 -17.13 6.42 17.24
C ASN A 31 -16.39 7.04 16.03
N ALA A 32 -15.07 6.89 15.96
CA ALA A 32 -14.29 7.31 14.80
C ALA A 32 -14.75 6.56 13.52
N TRP A 33 -14.83 5.25 13.58
CA TRP A 33 -15.36 4.42 12.48
C TRP A 33 -16.77 4.83 12.06
N TYR A 34 -17.68 4.99 13.03
CA TYR A 34 -19.08 5.38 12.75
C TYR A 34 -19.16 6.77 12.09
N THR A 35 -18.29 7.71 12.51
CA THR A 35 -18.19 9.04 11.93
C THR A 35 -17.70 8.99 10.49
N ASP A 36 -16.72 8.16 10.20
CA ASP A 36 -16.21 7.93 8.84
C ASP A 36 -17.28 7.32 7.92
N VAL A 37 -17.99 6.31 8.41
CA VAL A 37 -19.11 5.71 7.66
C VAL A 37 -20.18 6.76 7.36
N LYS A 38 -20.59 7.56 8.34
CA LYS A 38 -21.57 8.66 8.14
C LYS A 38 -21.08 9.65 7.09
N ASN A 39 -19.81 10.07 7.16
CA ASN A 39 -19.24 11.02 6.22
C ASN A 39 -19.16 10.43 4.79
N THR A 40 -18.82 9.15 4.67
CA THR A 40 -18.81 8.43 3.41
C THR A 40 -20.20 8.37 2.79
N ILE A 41 -21.21 7.98 3.56
CA ILE A 41 -22.60 7.94 3.08
C ILE A 41 -23.07 9.35 2.69
N LYS A 42 -22.69 10.38 3.45
CA LYS A 42 -23.02 11.78 3.11
C LYS A 42 -22.40 12.20 1.78
N LYS A 43 -21.14 11.85 1.53
CA LYS A 43 -20.46 12.11 0.24
C LYS A 43 -21.15 11.38 -0.91
N ILE A 44 -21.52 10.11 -0.71
CA ILE A 44 -22.27 9.32 -1.71
C ILE A 44 -23.62 9.96 -2.01
N LYS A 45 -24.34 10.44 -1.00
CA LYS A 45 -25.63 11.16 -1.19
C LYS A 45 -25.47 12.43 -2.03
N GLN A 46 -24.34 13.09 -1.93
CA GLN A 46 -24.03 14.32 -2.68
C GLN A 46 -23.46 14.03 -4.08
N SER A 47 -23.06 12.81 -4.37
CA SER A 47 -22.52 12.39 -5.68
C SER A 47 -23.63 11.84 -6.58
N ASN A 48 -23.40 11.89 -7.90
CA ASN A 48 -24.25 11.23 -8.89
C ASN A 48 -23.74 9.83 -9.27
N VAL A 49 -22.79 9.29 -8.49
CA VAL A 49 -22.19 7.96 -8.75
C VAL A 49 -23.19 6.89 -8.32
N ASP A 50 -23.56 6.03 -9.25
CA ASP A 50 -24.32 4.81 -8.94
C ASP A 50 -23.35 3.71 -8.49
N ASN A 51 -23.85 2.79 -7.64
CA ASN A 51 -23.12 1.59 -7.25
C ASN A 51 -24.00 0.37 -7.53
N PRO A 52 -23.89 -0.23 -8.73
CA PRO A 52 -24.74 -1.32 -9.16
C PRO A 52 -24.79 -2.51 -8.19
N LYS A 53 -23.67 -2.79 -7.52
CA LYS A 53 -23.55 -3.87 -6.53
C LYS A 53 -24.54 -3.70 -5.39
N TYR A 54 -24.53 -2.53 -4.75
CA TYR A 54 -25.40 -2.29 -3.61
C TYR A 54 -26.85 -2.01 -4.04
N THR A 55 -27.05 -1.35 -5.18
CA THR A 55 -28.36 -1.12 -5.75
C THR A 55 -29.08 -2.44 -6.07
N HIS A 56 -28.36 -3.45 -6.55
CA HIS A 56 -28.93 -4.79 -6.79
C HIS A 56 -29.39 -5.44 -5.48
N PHE A 57 -28.55 -5.44 -4.45
CA PHE A 57 -28.88 -5.99 -3.14
C PHE A 57 -30.11 -5.33 -2.51
N TRP A 58 -30.21 -4.00 -2.59
CA TRP A 58 -31.39 -3.27 -2.13
C TRP A 58 -32.66 -3.66 -2.91
N LYS A 59 -32.55 -3.87 -4.22
CA LYS A 59 -33.69 -4.33 -5.05
C LYS A 59 -34.18 -5.71 -4.61
N GLU A 60 -33.28 -6.61 -4.25
CA GLU A 60 -33.65 -7.94 -3.74
C GLU A 60 -34.36 -7.85 -2.37
N ILE A 61 -33.89 -7.01 -1.46
CA ILE A 61 -34.58 -6.73 -0.19
C ILE A 61 -35.95 -6.16 -0.45
N GLU A 62 -36.07 -5.18 -1.33
CA GLU A 62 -37.38 -4.56 -1.66
C GLU A 62 -38.32 -5.55 -2.34
N ARG A 63 -37.80 -6.41 -3.22
CA ARG A 63 -38.54 -7.49 -3.85
C ARG A 63 -39.10 -8.45 -2.79
N SER A 64 -38.26 -8.88 -1.86
CA SER A 64 -38.66 -9.77 -0.76
C SER A 64 -39.75 -9.14 0.12
N ILE A 65 -39.61 -7.86 0.47
CA ILE A 65 -40.64 -7.11 1.22
C ILE A 65 -41.93 -6.95 0.42
N ARG A 66 -41.82 -6.71 -0.90
CA ARG A 66 -42.98 -6.55 -1.78
C ARG A 66 -43.76 -7.85 -1.93
N LEU A 67 -43.03 -8.96 -2.18
CA LEU A 67 -43.63 -10.30 -2.28
C LEU A 67 -44.36 -10.67 -0.97
N LYS A 68 -43.75 -10.33 0.18
CA LYS A 68 -44.40 -10.51 1.48
C LYS A 68 -45.68 -9.67 1.62
N LYS A 69 -45.69 -8.42 1.13
CA LYS A 69 -46.89 -7.53 1.18
C LYS A 69 -47.97 -7.90 0.19
N GLN A 70 -47.61 -8.51 -0.95
CA GLN A 70 -48.57 -8.89 -2.01
C GLN A 70 -49.17 -10.29 -1.80
N GLY A 71 -48.69 -11.05 -0.81
CA GLY A 71 -49.18 -12.43 -0.60
C GLY A 71 -48.73 -13.43 -1.66
N ASP A 72 -47.84 -13.03 -2.58
CA ASP A 72 -47.35 -13.86 -3.70
C ASP A 72 -46.29 -14.92 -3.29
N ILE A 73 -45.88 -14.91 -2.03
CA ILE A 73 -45.20 -16.07 -1.43
C ILE A 73 -46.35 -17.01 -1.05
N ALA A 74 -46.49 -18.07 -1.81
CA ALA A 74 -47.57 -19.03 -1.79
C ALA A 74 -48.27 -19.11 -0.43
N THR A 75 -49.38 -18.43 -0.34
CA THR A 75 -50.31 -18.60 0.74
C THR A 75 -50.95 -19.98 0.60
N LYS A 76 -50.41 -20.95 1.24
CA LYS A 76 -51.14 -22.09 1.71
C LYS A 76 -51.09 -22.08 3.22
N GLY A 77 -52.05 -21.42 3.82
CA GLY A 77 -52.45 -21.58 5.22
C GLY A 77 -51.48 -20.96 6.22
N ASP A 78 -51.98 -20.04 7.02
CA ASP A 78 -51.55 -19.61 8.36
C ASP A 78 -50.04 -19.41 8.63
N ASN A 79 -49.29 -18.82 7.71
CA ASN A 79 -47.83 -18.66 7.86
C ASN A 79 -47.40 -17.18 7.80
N ASP A 80 -48.09 -16.29 8.47
CA ASP A 80 -47.64 -14.88 8.69
C ASP A 80 -46.44 -14.77 9.62
N ASP A 81 -45.88 -15.87 10.09
CA ASP A 81 -44.83 -15.95 11.10
C ASP A 81 -43.51 -16.57 10.62
N LEU A 82 -43.23 -16.53 9.31
CA LEU A 82 -41.92 -16.92 8.80
C LEU A 82 -40.91 -15.76 8.88
N TRP A 83 -39.75 -16.02 9.44
CA TRP A 83 -38.66 -15.10 9.54
C TRP A 83 -37.46 -15.63 8.79
N LEU A 84 -36.71 -14.73 8.15
CA LEU A 84 -35.43 -15.06 7.57
C LEU A 84 -34.42 -15.19 8.68
N GLN A 85 -33.93 -16.39 8.94
CA GLN A 85 -32.96 -16.68 9.98
C GLN A 85 -31.62 -17.05 9.37
N LEU A 86 -30.52 -16.54 9.97
CA LEU A 86 -29.19 -16.97 9.64
C LEU A 86 -28.97 -18.39 10.12
N VAL A 87 -28.67 -19.31 9.21
CA VAL A 87 -28.47 -20.72 9.53
C VAL A 87 -27.03 -21.16 9.38
N TYR A 88 -26.25 -20.49 8.52
CA TYR A 88 -24.86 -20.81 8.31
C TYR A 88 -24.05 -19.62 7.84
N THR A 89 -22.74 -19.61 8.16
CA THR A 89 -21.79 -18.61 7.68
C THR A 89 -20.55 -19.33 7.15
N VAL A 90 -20.24 -19.10 5.89
CA VAL A 90 -18.95 -19.51 5.33
C VAL A 90 -17.95 -18.38 5.55
N VAL A 91 -16.81 -18.72 6.12
CA VAL A 91 -15.69 -17.79 6.31
C VAL A 91 -14.53 -18.27 5.45
N GLU A 92 -14.19 -17.50 4.45
CA GLU A 92 -12.98 -17.70 3.66
C GLU A 92 -11.93 -16.71 4.17
N THR A 93 -10.97 -17.20 4.95
CA THR A 93 -9.81 -16.40 5.36
C THR A 93 -8.82 -16.30 4.21
N ASN A 94 -8.13 -15.15 4.11
CA ASN A 94 -7.14 -14.90 3.06
C ASN A 94 -7.71 -14.70 1.64
N ASP A 95 -8.93 -14.20 1.50
CA ASP A 95 -9.38 -13.64 0.21
C ASP A 95 -8.43 -12.50 -0.21
N ILE A 96 -7.89 -12.57 -1.42
CA ILE A 96 -6.89 -11.61 -1.90
C ILE A 96 -7.61 -10.48 -2.62
N GLU A 97 -7.51 -9.25 -2.08
CA GLU A 97 -8.05 -8.06 -2.73
C GLU A 97 -7.06 -7.45 -3.72
N TYR A 98 -5.80 -7.32 -3.31
CA TYR A 98 -4.73 -6.81 -4.15
C TYR A 98 -3.48 -7.68 -4.04
N ASN A 99 -2.84 -7.92 -5.17
CA ASN A 99 -1.53 -8.56 -5.24
C ASN A 99 -0.70 -7.87 -6.32
N ILE A 100 -0.07 -6.75 -5.94
CA ILE A 100 0.80 -5.96 -6.81
C ILE A 100 2.23 -6.41 -6.53
N PRO A 101 2.91 -7.04 -7.50
CA PRO A 101 4.30 -7.45 -7.34
C PRO A 101 5.22 -6.23 -7.22
N HIS A 102 6.52 -6.47 -7.05
CA HIS A 102 7.51 -5.40 -7.10
C HIS A 102 7.43 -4.65 -8.42
N LEU A 103 7.25 -3.33 -8.34
CA LEU A 103 7.19 -2.43 -9.50
C LEU A 103 8.60 -2.07 -9.99
N THR A 104 9.58 -2.02 -9.09
CA THR A 104 10.97 -1.71 -9.45
C THR A 104 11.74 -2.98 -9.79
N GLN A 105 12.57 -2.90 -10.84
CA GLN A 105 13.44 -3.99 -11.26
C GLN A 105 14.87 -3.84 -10.73
N THR A 106 15.23 -2.65 -10.26
CA THR A 106 16.57 -2.34 -9.77
C THR A 106 16.84 -3.02 -8.44
N ARG A 107 18.06 -3.56 -8.28
CA ARG A 107 18.57 -4.20 -7.06
C ARG A 107 19.88 -3.56 -6.68
N TRP A 108 19.86 -2.25 -6.46
CA TRP A 108 21.02 -1.44 -6.18
C TRP A 108 21.27 -1.34 -4.67
N HIS A 109 22.51 -1.04 -4.31
CA HIS A 109 22.94 -0.86 -2.93
C HIS A 109 23.96 0.25 -2.78
N GLN A 110 24.50 0.44 -1.57
CA GLN A 110 25.29 1.61 -1.23
C GLN A 110 26.81 1.44 -1.46
N GLU A 111 27.27 0.23 -1.76
CA GLU A 111 28.68 -0.12 -1.83
C GLU A 111 29.13 -0.39 -3.27
N TYR A 112 30.37 -0.91 -3.42
CA TYR A 112 30.89 -1.29 -4.74
C TYR A 112 30.00 -2.35 -5.41
N PRO A 113 29.66 -2.19 -6.69
CA PRO A 113 30.21 -1.24 -7.67
C PRO A 113 29.48 0.12 -7.73
N TRP A 114 28.42 0.33 -6.98
CA TRP A 114 27.52 1.47 -7.09
C TRP A 114 28.08 2.77 -6.48
N ASN A 115 29.09 2.66 -5.61
CA ASN A 115 29.72 3.80 -4.97
C ASN A 115 30.98 4.30 -5.69
N THR A 116 31.22 3.89 -6.93
CA THR A 116 32.45 4.29 -7.67
C THR A 116 32.46 5.78 -8.00
N CYS A 117 31.33 6.47 -7.87
CA CYS A 117 31.16 7.90 -8.17
C CYS A 117 30.98 8.79 -6.92
N VAL A 118 31.26 8.29 -5.74
CA VAL A 118 31.23 9.09 -4.51
C VAL A 118 32.66 9.37 -3.98
N PRO A 119 32.82 10.33 -3.04
CA PRO A 119 34.16 10.63 -2.47
C PRO A 119 34.83 9.43 -1.83
N TYR A 120 36.13 9.53 -1.67
CA TYR A 120 36.88 8.62 -0.83
C TYR A 120 36.75 8.99 0.64
N THR A 121 36.85 8.00 1.53
CA THR A 121 36.72 8.19 2.98
C THR A 121 37.89 8.98 3.56
N ASP A 122 39.03 8.89 2.92
CA ASP A 122 40.28 9.56 3.37
C ASP A 122 41.19 9.94 2.20
N ILE A 123 42.31 10.57 2.51
CA ILE A 123 43.31 11.02 1.54
C ILE A 123 44.14 9.87 0.94
N SER A 124 44.04 8.66 1.48
CA SER A 124 44.75 7.49 0.95
C SER A 124 44.10 6.92 -0.31
N PHE A 125 42.86 7.33 -0.62
CA PHE A 125 42.07 6.88 -1.76
C PHE A 125 41.87 5.35 -1.82
N GLN A 126 41.89 4.68 -0.67
CA GLN A 126 41.71 3.23 -0.62
C GLN A 126 40.27 2.81 -0.63
N TYR A 127 39.39 3.53 0.09
CA TYR A 127 38.00 3.18 0.26
C TYR A 127 37.09 4.34 -0.12
N ARG A 128 36.02 4.02 -0.85
CA ARG A 128 34.97 4.97 -1.16
C ARG A 128 33.96 5.07 -0.02
N CYS A 129 33.37 6.24 0.15
CA CYS A 129 32.21 6.40 1.00
C CYS A 129 31.05 5.51 0.50
N ALA A 130 30.10 5.18 1.36
CA ALA A 130 28.83 4.62 0.91
C ALA A 130 28.06 5.66 0.08
N THR A 131 27.25 5.23 -0.88
CA THR A 131 26.39 6.14 -1.66
C THR A 131 25.32 6.82 -0.78
N GLY A 132 24.91 6.17 0.30
CA GLY A 132 23.83 6.62 1.17
C GLY A 132 22.45 6.14 0.70
N CYS A 133 21.63 5.68 1.63
CA CYS A 133 20.31 5.09 1.36
C CYS A 133 19.36 6.05 0.63
N VAL A 134 19.45 7.35 0.91
CA VAL A 134 18.65 8.38 0.24
C VAL A 134 19.03 8.50 -1.24
N ALA A 135 20.33 8.42 -1.58
CA ALA A 135 20.76 8.44 -2.98
C ALA A 135 20.33 7.17 -3.72
N VAL A 136 20.39 6.00 -3.07
CA VAL A 136 19.95 4.74 -3.66
C VAL A 136 18.45 4.76 -3.93
N SER A 137 17.63 5.11 -2.94
CA SER A 137 16.16 5.16 -3.11
C SER A 137 15.77 6.21 -4.15
N GLY A 138 16.41 7.38 -4.15
CA GLY A 138 16.21 8.42 -5.17
C GLY A 138 16.56 7.96 -6.57
N ALA A 139 17.67 7.24 -6.73
CA ALA A 139 18.12 6.73 -8.04
C ALA A 139 17.18 5.62 -8.57
N GLN A 140 16.78 4.68 -7.73
CA GLN A 140 15.81 3.64 -8.10
C GLN A 140 14.47 4.25 -8.52
N MET A 141 13.99 5.28 -7.82
CA MET A 141 12.77 6.00 -8.20
C MET A 141 12.96 6.76 -9.51
N ALA A 142 14.09 7.45 -9.71
CA ALA A 142 14.39 8.15 -10.95
C ALA A 142 14.41 7.20 -12.16
N TYR A 143 15.00 6.01 -11.98
CA TYR A 143 15.01 4.97 -13.00
C TYR A 143 13.58 4.51 -13.33
N TYR A 144 12.77 4.23 -12.30
CA TYR A 144 11.38 3.83 -12.48
C TYR A 144 10.57 4.90 -13.23
N LEU A 145 10.68 6.16 -12.83
CA LEU A 145 9.98 7.28 -13.48
C LEU A 145 10.37 7.42 -14.95
N HIS A 146 11.65 7.24 -15.27
CA HIS A 146 12.12 7.32 -16.64
C HIS A 146 11.61 6.16 -17.50
N TYR A 147 11.91 4.91 -17.09
CA TYR A 147 11.65 3.73 -17.90
C TYR A 147 10.19 3.26 -17.89
N ASN A 148 9.55 3.26 -16.73
CA ASN A 148 8.22 2.72 -16.61
C ASN A 148 7.14 3.76 -16.93
N LEU A 149 7.42 5.03 -16.67
CA LEU A 149 6.44 6.09 -16.83
C LEU A 149 6.79 7.11 -17.94
N GLY A 150 7.94 6.95 -18.58
CA GLY A 150 8.37 7.83 -19.67
C GLY A 150 8.62 9.28 -19.25
N LYS A 151 8.86 9.54 -17.94
CA LYS A 151 9.12 10.90 -17.50
C LYS A 151 10.50 11.37 -17.93
N PRO A 152 10.67 12.63 -18.33
CA PRO A 152 11.94 13.19 -18.78
C PRO A 152 12.86 13.48 -17.58
N ILE A 153 13.26 12.43 -16.86
CA ILE A 153 14.28 12.54 -15.85
C ILE A 153 15.64 12.66 -16.51
N TYR A 154 16.33 13.74 -16.27
CA TYR A 154 17.63 13.97 -16.87
C TYR A 154 18.72 13.32 -16.00
N THR A 155 19.57 12.53 -16.65
CA THR A 155 20.87 12.24 -16.10
C THR A 155 21.79 13.41 -16.39
N TYR A 156 22.72 13.60 -15.52
CA TYR A 156 23.72 14.62 -15.71
C TYR A 156 24.50 14.37 -17.03
N SER A 157 24.53 15.33 -17.96
CA SER A 157 25.37 15.29 -19.16
C SER A 157 26.52 16.29 -19.06
N ASN A 158 27.71 15.84 -19.42
CA ASN A 158 28.93 16.64 -19.60
C ASN A 158 29.70 17.12 -18.36
N GLY A 159 30.27 16.21 -17.59
CA GLY A 159 31.57 16.45 -16.90
C GLY A 159 31.72 17.63 -15.92
N SER A 160 30.65 18.38 -15.67
CA SER A 160 30.68 19.53 -14.76
C SER A 160 29.58 19.40 -13.72
N PHE A 161 29.90 18.83 -12.59
CA PHE A 161 29.03 18.85 -11.43
C PHE A 161 29.01 20.28 -10.87
N TYR A 162 28.04 21.10 -11.24
CA TYR A 162 27.85 22.40 -10.62
C TYR A 162 27.45 22.22 -9.15
N GLY A 163 28.17 22.90 -8.26
CA GLY A 163 27.90 22.85 -6.83
C GLY A 163 28.64 21.77 -6.05
N ILE A 164 29.59 21.03 -6.66
CA ILE A 164 30.47 20.18 -5.90
C ILE A 164 31.43 21.07 -5.06
N PRO A 165 31.55 20.81 -3.75
CA PRO A 165 32.56 21.41 -2.94
C PRO A 165 33.93 21.17 -3.57
N SER A 166 34.79 22.21 -3.58
CA SER A 166 36.08 22.19 -4.28
C SER A 166 37.03 21.05 -3.87
N ASN A 167 36.87 20.53 -2.66
CA ASN A 167 37.59 19.37 -2.15
C ASN A 167 37.19 18.04 -2.81
N TYR A 168 36.06 17.99 -3.51
CA TYR A 168 35.59 16.78 -4.19
C TYR A 168 35.69 16.84 -5.71
N THR A 169 35.92 18.02 -6.31
CA THR A 169 35.89 18.21 -7.77
C THR A 169 36.83 17.29 -8.54
N SER A 170 38.02 17.02 -8.01
CA SER A 170 38.96 16.09 -8.62
C SER A 170 38.50 14.63 -8.62
N GLN A 171 37.64 14.26 -7.70
CA GLN A 171 37.13 12.90 -7.52
C GLN A 171 35.97 12.58 -8.46
N PHE A 172 35.27 13.62 -8.93
CA PHE A 172 34.13 13.51 -9.85
C PHE A 172 34.49 13.79 -11.32
N SER A 173 35.73 14.22 -11.62
CA SER A 173 36.14 14.71 -12.93
C SER A 173 36.14 13.68 -14.07
N ASN A 174 35.97 12.39 -13.78
CA ASN A 174 36.06 11.31 -14.74
C ASN A 174 34.75 10.66 -15.10
N TYR A 175 33.59 11.26 -14.75
CA TYR A 175 32.30 10.65 -15.03
C TYR A 175 31.73 11.14 -16.33
N ASN A 176 31.63 10.21 -17.27
CA ASN A 176 30.78 10.37 -18.43
C ASN A 176 29.30 10.33 -18.01
N SER A 177 28.46 11.00 -18.79
CA SER A 177 27.02 11.03 -18.63
C SER A 177 26.45 9.66 -18.28
N ALA A 178 25.62 9.59 -17.28
CA ALA A 178 24.84 8.41 -17.02
C ALA A 178 23.94 8.13 -18.24
N SER A 179 24.05 6.95 -18.80
CA SER A 179 23.19 6.51 -19.91
C SER A 179 22.14 5.57 -19.41
N TRP A 180 20.89 6.00 -19.45
CA TRP A 180 19.74 5.20 -19.02
C TRP A 180 19.69 3.83 -19.70
N ASP A 181 19.90 3.80 -21.03
CA ASP A 181 19.74 2.60 -21.86
C ASP A 181 20.74 1.50 -21.55
N THR A 182 21.84 1.83 -20.86
CA THR A 182 22.90 0.88 -20.56
C THR A 182 23.01 0.57 -19.07
N MET A 183 22.20 1.21 -18.21
CA MET A 183 22.27 1.01 -16.77
C MET A 183 22.07 -0.45 -16.38
N SER A 184 22.92 -0.93 -15.50
CA SER A 184 22.81 -2.22 -14.85
C SER A 184 21.65 -2.21 -13.86
N LEU A 185 20.86 -3.28 -13.83
CA LEU A 185 19.74 -3.43 -12.88
C LEU A 185 20.17 -4.13 -11.59
N THR A 186 21.19 -5.00 -11.69
CA THR A 186 21.66 -5.86 -10.60
C THR A 186 23.17 -5.96 -10.57
N ASP A 187 23.73 -6.55 -9.54
CA ASP A 187 25.18 -6.78 -9.45
C ASP A 187 25.70 -7.72 -10.54
N ASN A 188 24.84 -8.61 -11.02
CA ASN A 188 25.24 -9.74 -11.84
C ASN A 188 24.94 -9.57 -13.33
N ASP A 189 24.19 -8.54 -13.74
CA ASP A 189 23.95 -8.28 -15.15
C ASP A 189 25.12 -7.59 -15.86
N SER A 190 25.08 -7.57 -17.18
CA SER A 190 26.12 -6.98 -18.03
C SER A 190 25.97 -5.47 -18.24
N GLY A 191 25.01 -4.83 -17.58
CA GLY A 191 24.77 -3.41 -17.72
C GLY A 191 25.88 -2.53 -17.16
N ASN A 192 25.80 -1.25 -17.47
CA ASN A 192 26.82 -0.28 -17.07
C ASN A 192 26.58 0.21 -15.63
N LYS A 193 27.35 -0.35 -14.70
CA LYS A 193 27.32 0.01 -13.29
C LYS A 193 27.84 1.43 -13.01
N ALA A 194 28.77 1.91 -13.83
CA ALA A 194 29.30 3.26 -13.69
C ALA A 194 28.23 4.34 -13.99
N SER A 195 27.32 4.08 -14.92
CA SER A 195 26.19 4.98 -15.17
C SER A 195 25.26 5.09 -13.96
N VAL A 196 25.00 3.97 -13.28
CA VAL A 196 24.19 3.97 -12.04
C VAL A 196 24.91 4.69 -10.91
N ALA A 197 26.21 4.40 -10.74
CA ALA A 197 27.04 5.07 -9.74
C ALA A 197 27.08 6.60 -9.96
N ALA A 198 27.16 7.04 -11.23
CA ALA A 198 27.11 8.46 -11.57
C ALA A 198 25.76 9.08 -11.18
N LEU A 199 24.64 8.42 -11.45
CA LEU A 199 23.32 8.87 -11.04
C LEU A 199 23.22 8.98 -9.51
N MET A 200 23.66 7.97 -8.78
CA MET A 200 23.66 7.97 -7.31
C MET A 200 24.55 9.07 -6.73
N GLY A 201 25.77 9.22 -7.26
CA GLY A 201 26.68 10.29 -6.85
C GLY A 201 26.07 11.67 -7.09
N TYR A 202 25.44 11.89 -8.24
CA TYR A 202 24.74 13.13 -8.55
C TYR A 202 23.57 13.42 -7.59
N ILE A 203 22.71 12.42 -7.35
CA ILE A 203 21.61 12.58 -6.38
C ILE A 203 22.17 12.87 -4.99
N GLY A 204 23.22 12.16 -4.57
CA GLY A 204 23.86 12.41 -3.28
C GLY A 204 24.34 13.85 -3.12
N LEU A 205 24.90 14.45 -4.19
CA LEU A 205 25.23 15.88 -4.18
C LEU A 205 24.01 16.77 -4.05
N LYS A 206 22.93 16.45 -4.76
CA LYS A 206 21.68 17.24 -4.76
C LYS A 206 20.97 17.21 -3.41
N VAL A 207 21.09 16.14 -2.65
CA VAL A 207 20.53 16.02 -1.30
C VAL A 207 21.54 16.39 -0.20
N ASN A 208 22.62 17.08 -0.54
CA ASN A 208 23.68 17.50 0.41
C ASN A 208 24.17 16.34 1.29
N MET A 209 24.47 15.21 0.68
CA MET A 209 24.91 14.00 1.37
C MET A 209 26.11 14.26 2.27
N ASN A 210 25.99 13.92 3.53
CA ASN A 210 27.14 13.84 4.43
C ASN A 210 27.87 12.52 4.17
N TRP A 211 28.96 12.60 3.40
CA TRP A 211 29.70 11.46 2.92
C TRP A 211 30.59 10.83 4.00
N GLY A 212 30.57 9.51 4.11
CA GLY A 212 31.38 8.77 5.07
C GLY A 212 31.30 7.26 4.83
N VAL A 213 31.85 6.49 5.76
CA VAL A 213 31.67 5.02 5.80
C VAL A 213 30.16 4.71 5.86
N THR A 214 29.42 5.48 6.65
CA THR A 214 27.97 5.58 6.62
C THR A 214 27.62 6.98 6.12
N SER A 215 27.00 7.06 4.95
CA SER A 215 26.57 8.33 4.35
C SER A 215 25.09 8.58 4.62
N GLY A 216 24.73 9.81 4.98
CA GLY A 216 23.38 10.19 5.35
C GLY A 216 22.94 11.52 4.75
N ALA A 217 21.65 11.63 4.44
CA ALA A 217 20.97 12.84 4.02
C ALA A 217 19.49 12.82 4.47
N PHE A 218 18.81 13.94 4.40
CA PHE A 218 17.37 13.98 4.65
C PHE A 218 16.60 13.50 3.43
N THR A 219 15.73 12.51 3.61
CA THR A 219 14.89 11.98 2.52
C THR A 219 14.00 13.05 1.89
N ALA A 220 13.60 14.07 2.68
CA ALA A 220 12.83 15.21 2.21
C ALA A 220 13.55 16.03 1.11
N ASP A 221 14.88 16.04 1.11
CA ASP A 221 15.67 16.80 0.13
C ASP A 221 15.55 16.24 -1.29
N LEU A 222 15.13 14.97 -1.43
CA LEU A 222 14.75 14.40 -2.73
C LEU A 222 13.61 15.17 -3.41
N SER A 223 12.74 15.85 -2.65
CA SER A 223 11.71 16.69 -3.25
C SER A 223 12.31 17.79 -4.13
N SER A 224 13.40 18.41 -3.67
CA SER A 224 14.12 19.43 -4.44
C SER A 224 14.75 18.85 -5.69
N TYR A 225 15.41 17.70 -5.57
CA TYR A 225 15.97 16.99 -6.73
C TYR A 225 14.90 16.67 -7.78
N PHE A 226 13.78 16.07 -7.39
CA PHE A 226 12.70 15.74 -8.32
C PHE A 226 12.04 16.99 -8.91
N SER A 227 11.89 18.06 -8.14
CA SER A 227 11.37 19.34 -8.63
C SER A 227 12.27 19.92 -9.73
N GLU A 228 13.60 19.86 -9.59
CA GLU A 228 14.54 20.26 -10.65
C GLU A 228 14.38 19.40 -11.93
N GLN A 229 13.88 18.18 -11.80
CA GLN A 229 13.55 17.30 -12.93
C GLN A 229 12.15 17.53 -13.50
N GLY A 230 11.43 18.55 -13.01
CA GLY A 230 10.06 18.81 -13.42
C GLY A 230 9.02 17.85 -12.83
N VAL A 231 9.38 17.11 -11.79
CA VAL A 231 8.50 16.16 -11.09
C VAL A 231 8.12 16.73 -9.73
N ASN A 232 6.85 17.04 -9.55
CA ASN A 232 6.34 17.45 -8.26
C ASN A 232 6.18 16.26 -7.32
N THR A 233 6.43 16.48 -6.04
CA THR A 233 6.32 15.45 -5.00
C THR A 233 5.66 16.01 -3.75
N SER A 234 5.20 15.13 -2.88
CA SER A 234 4.68 15.47 -1.56
C SER A 234 5.41 14.66 -0.50
N PHE A 235 5.76 15.28 0.62
CA PHE A 235 6.39 14.62 1.75
C PHE A 235 5.51 14.73 2.99
N SER A 236 5.19 13.60 3.63
CA SER A 236 4.31 13.56 4.79
C SER A 236 4.62 12.38 5.72
N ASN A 237 3.91 12.33 6.85
CA ASN A 237 3.87 11.12 7.67
C ASN A 237 3.34 9.94 6.86
N PHE A 238 3.77 8.74 7.24
CA PHE A 238 3.28 7.51 6.64
C PHE A 238 1.76 7.39 6.79
N SER A 239 1.12 6.99 5.70
CA SER A 239 -0.33 6.73 5.65
C SER A 239 -0.60 5.52 4.78
N THR A 240 -1.21 4.49 5.35
CA THR A 240 -1.59 3.26 4.63
C THR A 240 -2.42 3.58 3.41
N SER A 241 -3.38 4.49 3.52
CA SER A 241 -4.27 4.84 2.40
C SER A 241 -3.51 5.55 1.26
N ILE A 242 -2.56 6.43 1.59
CA ILE A 242 -1.75 7.11 0.57
C ILE A 242 -0.86 6.11 -0.15
N VAL A 243 -0.13 5.27 0.61
CA VAL A 243 0.79 4.28 0.04
C VAL A 243 0.03 3.27 -0.81
N SER A 244 -1.06 2.69 -0.28
CA SER A 244 -1.86 1.72 -1.04
C SER A 244 -2.44 2.32 -2.31
N ASN A 245 -2.99 3.53 -2.26
CA ASN A 245 -3.51 4.20 -3.46
C ASN A 245 -2.40 4.50 -4.49
N SER A 246 -1.20 4.89 -4.03
CA SER A 246 -0.07 5.11 -4.93
C SER A 246 0.30 3.81 -5.66
N LEU A 247 0.45 2.71 -4.93
CA LEU A 247 0.80 1.41 -5.51
C LEU A 247 -0.28 0.85 -6.44
N ILE A 248 -1.57 0.99 -6.09
CA ILE A 248 -2.70 0.63 -6.97
C ILE A 248 -2.61 1.38 -8.30
N ASN A 249 -2.17 2.63 -8.29
CA ASN A 249 -1.93 3.44 -9.49
C ASN A 249 -0.53 3.22 -10.08
N GLN A 250 0.13 2.11 -9.76
CA GLN A 250 1.43 1.73 -10.30
C GLN A 250 2.52 2.77 -10.02
N MET A 251 2.45 3.44 -8.86
CA MET A 251 3.43 4.43 -8.44
C MET A 251 4.08 4.01 -7.12
N PRO A 252 5.35 3.59 -7.13
CA PRO A 252 6.10 3.35 -5.91
C PRO A 252 6.21 4.61 -5.04
N VAL A 253 6.52 4.44 -3.78
CA VAL A 253 6.80 5.55 -2.86
C VAL A 253 8.18 5.37 -2.24
N ILE A 254 8.90 6.48 -2.05
CA ILE A 254 10.09 6.46 -1.22
C ILE A 254 9.63 6.60 0.23
N THR A 255 10.13 5.79 1.11
CA THR A 255 9.85 5.87 2.54
C THR A 255 11.12 6.00 3.35
N ARG A 256 10.98 6.53 4.54
CA ARG A 256 12.01 6.47 5.58
C ARG A 256 11.39 6.06 6.91
N ALA A 257 12.20 5.45 7.75
CA ALA A 257 11.88 5.25 9.15
C ALA A 257 13.15 5.23 9.98
N GLU A 258 12.97 5.29 11.28
CA GLU A 258 14.03 5.27 12.26
C GLU A 258 13.84 4.11 13.23
N ASP A 259 14.92 3.60 13.75
CA ASP A 259 14.99 2.89 15.01
C ASP A 259 15.57 3.79 16.12
N GLN A 260 16.00 3.21 17.22
CA GLN A 260 16.59 3.97 18.34
C GLN A 260 17.98 4.56 18.01
N SER A 261 18.64 4.09 16.99
CA SER A 261 20.05 4.38 16.72
C SER A 261 20.33 4.92 15.32
N ASP A 262 19.48 4.62 14.34
CA ASP A 262 19.75 4.92 12.94
C ASP A 262 18.46 5.17 12.15
N ALA A 263 18.61 5.72 10.94
CA ALA A 263 17.53 5.97 10.00
C ALA A 263 17.84 5.33 8.65
N HIS A 264 16.83 4.81 7.98
CA HIS A 264 16.96 4.25 6.64
C HIS A 264 15.93 4.82 5.68
N SER A 265 16.31 4.93 4.39
CA SER A 265 15.43 5.33 3.30
C SER A 265 15.43 4.26 2.21
N TRP A 266 14.23 3.86 1.76
CA TRP A 266 14.06 2.80 0.76
C TRP A 266 12.79 3.01 -0.06
N ILE A 267 12.44 2.07 -0.93
CA ILE A 267 11.22 2.12 -1.74
C ILE A 267 10.22 1.08 -1.27
N ILE A 268 8.97 1.49 -1.13
CA ILE A 268 7.81 0.58 -1.10
C ILE A 268 7.29 0.50 -2.53
N ASP A 269 7.33 -0.68 -3.13
CA ASP A 269 7.06 -0.86 -4.54
C ASP A 269 6.11 -2.03 -4.86
N GLY A 270 5.47 -2.59 -3.86
CA GLY A 270 4.45 -3.59 -4.06
C GLY A 270 3.45 -3.65 -2.92
N LEU A 271 2.29 -4.24 -3.18
CA LEU A 271 1.16 -4.29 -2.28
C LEU A 271 0.52 -5.68 -2.30
N TYR A 272 0.30 -6.22 -1.11
CA TYR A 272 -0.50 -7.42 -0.94
C TYR A 272 -1.55 -7.17 0.13
N VAL A 273 -2.82 -7.23 -0.26
CA VAL A 273 -3.94 -7.05 0.67
C VAL A 273 -4.76 -8.33 0.69
N LYS A 274 -4.86 -8.91 1.86
CA LYS A 274 -5.78 -10.01 2.14
C LYS A 274 -6.85 -9.56 3.11
N ARG A 275 -8.00 -10.24 3.07
CA ARG A 275 -9.16 -9.96 3.91
C ARG A 275 -9.92 -11.23 4.19
N ASP A 276 -10.80 -11.20 5.18
CA ASP A 276 -11.75 -12.27 5.40
C ASP A 276 -13.02 -11.98 4.61
N LYS A 277 -13.53 -13.00 3.96
CA LYS A 277 -14.77 -12.98 3.17
C LYS A 277 -15.82 -13.83 3.88
N TYR A 278 -16.94 -13.24 4.16
CA TYR A 278 -18.07 -13.88 4.84
C TYR A 278 -19.23 -14.01 3.88
N THR A 279 -19.76 -15.22 3.72
CA THR A 279 -20.99 -15.48 2.98
C THR A 279 -22.00 -16.06 3.96
N TYR A 280 -23.16 -15.39 4.07
CA TYR A 280 -24.20 -15.76 5.01
C TYR A 280 -25.32 -16.49 4.27
N TYR A 281 -25.77 -17.61 4.87
CA TYR A 281 -26.87 -18.43 4.39
C TYR A 281 -28.05 -18.28 5.33
N TYR A 282 -29.17 -17.84 4.80
CA TYR A 282 -30.39 -17.63 5.55
C TYR A 282 -31.46 -18.58 5.05
N GLN A 283 -32.37 -19.02 5.96
CA GLN A 283 -33.52 -19.82 5.62
C GLN A 283 -34.79 -19.21 6.22
N TRP A 284 -35.90 -19.32 5.52
CA TRP A 284 -37.18 -18.94 6.03
C TRP A 284 -37.69 -19.98 7.04
N MET A 285 -37.81 -19.59 8.31
CA MET A 285 -38.21 -20.46 9.40
C MET A 285 -39.36 -19.84 10.20
N PRO A 286 -40.24 -20.66 10.82
CA PRO A 286 -41.30 -20.15 11.73
C PRO A 286 -40.69 -19.31 12.87
N ARG A 287 -41.38 -18.28 13.29
CA ARG A 287 -40.91 -17.31 14.30
C ARG A 287 -40.52 -17.95 15.64
N TRP A 288 -41.15 -19.04 16.01
CA TRP A 288 -40.88 -19.79 17.25
C TRP A 288 -39.79 -20.85 17.11
N THR A 289 -39.25 -21.03 15.92
CA THR A 289 -38.11 -21.93 15.74
C THR A 289 -36.84 -21.20 16.22
N TYR A 290 -36.26 -21.67 17.30
CA TYR A 290 -34.94 -21.19 17.67
C TYR A 290 -33.94 -21.56 16.60
N PRO A 291 -33.02 -20.64 16.23
CA PRO A 291 -31.91 -21.01 15.35
C PRO A 291 -31.21 -22.23 15.92
N PRO A 292 -30.69 -23.14 15.07
CA PRO A 292 -29.93 -24.27 15.56
C PRO A 292 -28.84 -23.80 16.52
N VAL A 293 -28.67 -24.51 17.61
CA VAL A 293 -27.64 -24.19 18.64
C VAL A 293 -26.24 -24.29 18.05
N GLU A 294 -26.10 -25.08 16.98
CA GLU A 294 -24.90 -25.20 16.18
C GLU A 294 -25.20 -24.86 14.71
N PRO A 295 -24.28 -24.22 13.99
CA PRO A 295 -24.45 -23.95 12.58
C PRO A 295 -24.66 -25.25 11.82
N VAL A 296 -25.75 -25.35 11.07
CA VAL A 296 -26.03 -26.49 10.20
C VAL A 296 -25.53 -26.17 8.81
N GLU A 297 -24.56 -26.96 8.32
CA GLU A 297 -24.08 -26.81 6.94
C GLU A 297 -25.24 -26.83 5.94
N PRO A 298 -25.22 -25.95 4.95
CA PRO A 298 -26.22 -25.97 3.88
C PRO A 298 -26.20 -27.29 3.13
N ASP A 299 -27.35 -27.74 2.67
CA ASP A 299 -27.40 -28.75 1.64
C ASP A 299 -26.86 -28.19 0.32
N TRP A 300 -25.58 -28.45 0.06
CA TRP A 300 -24.86 -27.95 -1.11
C TRP A 300 -25.46 -28.41 -2.45
N ASN A 301 -26.30 -29.46 -2.43
CA ASN A 301 -26.99 -29.96 -3.61
C ASN A 301 -28.34 -29.26 -3.84
N ASN A 302 -28.85 -28.49 -2.87
CA ASN A 302 -30.14 -27.83 -2.93
C ASN A 302 -30.06 -26.43 -2.31
N LEU A 303 -29.33 -25.54 -2.96
CA LEU A 303 -29.13 -24.15 -2.49
C LEU A 303 -30.35 -23.27 -2.66
N ASP A 304 -31.32 -23.67 -3.46
CA ASP A 304 -32.53 -22.88 -3.74
C ASP A 304 -33.39 -22.62 -2.50
N GLN A 305 -33.25 -23.44 -1.45
CA GLN A 305 -33.93 -23.26 -0.18
C GLN A 305 -33.33 -22.17 0.72
N TYR A 306 -32.16 -21.63 0.35
CA TYR A 306 -31.45 -20.62 1.13
C TYR A 306 -31.49 -19.27 0.42
N VAL A 307 -31.53 -18.21 1.22
CA VAL A 307 -31.21 -16.86 0.77
C VAL A 307 -29.74 -16.64 1.08
N ILE A 308 -28.91 -16.51 0.05
CA ILE A 308 -27.48 -16.35 0.18
C ILE A 308 -27.14 -14.86 0.09
N SER A 309 -26.35 -14.36 1.04
CA SER A 309 -25.91 -12.97 0.99
C SER A 309 -24.87 -12.75 -0.10
N GLU A 310 -24.75 -11.52 -0.60
CA GLU A 310 -23.50 -11.07 -1.20
C GLU A 310 -22.39 -11.19 -0.16
N PRO A 311 -21.15 -11.48 -0.60
CA PRO A 311 -20.02 -11.56 0.32
C PRO A 311 -19.81 -10.25 1.09
N VAL A 312 -19.56 -10.37 2.38
CA VAL A 312 -19.13 -9.26 3.25
C VAL A 312 -17.66 -9.44 3.54
N TYR A 313 -16.89 -8.37 3.40
CA TYR A 313 -15.47 -8.40 3.61
C TYR A 313 -15.08 -7.63 4.86
N SER A 314 -14.15 -8.17 5.64
CA SER A 314 -13.61 -7.53 6.84
C SER A 314 -12.18 -7.98 7.11
N ASN A 315 -11.60 -7.50 8.22
CA ASN A 315 -10.26 -7.88 8.67
C ASN A 315 -9.22 -7.74 7.55
N TYR A 316 -9.09 -6.51 7.03
CA TYR A 316 -8.10 -6.20 5.99
C TYR A 316 -6.70 -6.19 6.59
N TYR A 317 -5.82 -7.01 6.01
CA TYR A 317 -4.40 -7.08 6.33
C TYR A 317 -3.61 -6.55 5.14
N THR A 318 -3.00 -5.39 5.34
CA THR A 318 -2.23 -4.70 4.30
C THR A 318 -0.75 -4.96 4.48
N TYR A 319 -0.14 -5.56 3.48
CA TYR A 319 1.28 -5.86 3.45
C TYR A 319 1.94 -5.09 2.32
N TYR A 320 3.16 -4.61 2.55
CA TYR A 320 3.97 -3.91 1.58
C TYR A 320 5.17 -4.73 1.17
N ARG A 321 5.56 -4.64 -0.09
CA ARG A 321 6.81 -5.18 -0.60
C ARG A 321 7.84 -4.06 -0.60
N MET A 322 9.02 -4.37 -0.04
CA MET A 322 10.08 -3.40 0.22
C MET A 322 11.26 -3.65 -0.71
N ASN A 323 11.75 -2.63 -1.39
CA ASN A 323 13.07 -2.64 -2.02
C ASN A 323 14.01 -1.80 -1.13
N TRP A 324 14.70 -2.48 -0.23
CA TRP A 324 15.50 -1.86 0.82
C TRP A 324 16.74 -1.10 0.32
N GLY A 325 17.14 -1.28 -0.93
CA GLY A 325 18.39 -0.72 -1.43
C GLY A 325 19.63 -1.44 -0.89
N TRP A 326 19.52 -2.74 -0.67
CA TRP A 326 20.60 -3.65 -0.21
C TRP A 326 20.97 -4.69 -1.27
N GLY A 327 20.74 -4.38 -2.53
CA GLY A 327 21.06 -5.26 -3.65
C GLY A 327 20.26 -6.54 -3.65
N GLU A 328 20.77 -7.53 -4.37
CA GLU A 328 20.13 -8.86 -4.46
C GLU A 328 20.10 -9.57 -3.10
N TYR A 329 21.11 -9.38 -2.28
CA TYR A 329 21.15 -9.96 -0.94
C TYR A 329 20.02 -9.44 -0.06
N GLY A 330 19.79 -8.13 -0.05
CA GLY A 330 18.68 -7.51 0.67
C GLY A 330 17.33 -8.00 0.15
N PHE A 331 17.20 -8.08 -1.18
CA PHE A 331 16.00 -8.56 -1.83
C PHE A 331 15.68 -10.02 -1.47
N GLN A 332 16.68 -10.90 -1.45
CA GLN A 332 16.47 -12.32 -1.13
C GLN A 332 16.21 -12.59 0.35
N ASN A 333 16.81 -11.82 1.26
CA ASN A 333 16.81 -12.12 2.69
C ASN A 333 15.86 -11.24 3.51
N TYR A 334 15.61 -10.01 3.06
CA TYR A 334 14.78 -9.04 3.80
C TYR A 334 13.57 -8.56 3.01
N ASP A 335 13.49 -8.93 1.72
CA ASP A 335 12.38 -8.55 0.89
C ASP A 335 11.23 -9.51 1.11
N GLY A 336 10.11 -9.01 1.60
CA GLY A 336 8.96 -9.82 1.96
C GLY A 336 7.69 -8.99 2.04
N ASN A 337 6.65 -9.59 2.61
CA ASN A 337 5.40 -8.90 2.89
C ASN A 337 5.44 -8.34 4.31
N TYR A 338 5.50 -7.03 4.45
CA TYR A 338 5.54 -6.33 5.73
C TYR A 338 4.20 -5.67 6.02
N CYS A 339 3.54 -6.08 7.10
CA CYS A 339 2.25 -5.53 7.51
C CYS A 339 2.42 -4.11 8.06
N TYR A 340 1.48 -3.22 7.73
CA TYR A 340 1.44 -1.93 8.39
C TYR A 340 1.18 -2.11 9.89
N GLY A 341 1.96 -1.43 10.71
CA GLY A 341 1.87 -1.53 12.17
C GLY A 341 2.75 -2.60 12.80
N GLU A 342 3.25 -3.55 12.01
CA GLU A 342 4.30 -4.47 12.44
C GLU A 342 5.67 -3.81 12.36
N ASP A 343 6.63 -4.44 13.01
CA ASP A 343 8.03 -4.02 12.95
C ASP A 343 8.58 -4.25 11.53
N TRP A 344 9.28 -3.26 11.00
CA TRP A 344 9.94 -3.37 9.72
C TRP A 344 11.42 -3.63 9.95
N TYR A 345 11.79 -4.90 9.89
CA TYR A 345 13.16 -5.34 10.15
C TYR A 345 14.06 -5.16 8.93
N LEU A 346 15.24 -4.61 9.19
CA LEU A 346 16.33 -4.53 8.24
C LEU A 346 17.62 -4.94 8.95
N GLY A 347 17.98 -6.21 8.84
CA GLY A 347 19.08 -6.77 9.64
C GLY A 347 18.75 -6.72 11.13
N SER A 348 19.52 -5.95 11.90
CA SER A 348 19.31 -5.72 13.33
C SER A 348 18.41 -4.50 13.63
N TYR A 349 18.06 -3.70 12.63
CA TYR A 349 17.25 -2.48 12.79
C TYR A 349 15.77 -2.82 12.82
N ASN A 350 15.05 -2.13 13.70
CA ASN A 350 13.60 -2.21 13.80
C ASN A 350 13.00 -0.83 13.48
N LEU A 351 12.56 -0.63 12.24
CA LEU A 351 12.21 0.65 11.65
C LEU A 351 10.73 1.01 11.91
N ILE A 352 10.41 1.40 13.13
CA ILE A 352 9.03 1.65 13.56
C ILE A 352 8.72 3.12 13.88
N THR A 353 9.74 3.96 14.07
CA THR A 353 9.53 5.35 14.47
C THR A 353 9.74 6.31 13.31
N ASP A 354 9.19 7.49 13.42
CA ASP A 354 9.26 8.60 12.44
C ASP A 354 9.08 8.17 10.98
N ARG A 355 8.11 7.31 10.72
CA ARG A 355 7.78 6.84 9.37
C ARG A 355 7.26 7.98 8.51
N LYS A 356 7.97 8.30 7.44
CA LYS A 356 7.61 9.32 6.44
C LYS A 356 7.58 8.71 5.05
N ILE A 357 6.87 9.39 4.15
CA ILE A 357 6.81 9.01 2.74
C ILE A 357 7.00 10.23 1.84
N LEU A 358 7.70 10.01 0.72
CA LEU A 358 7.76 10.89 -0.42
C LEU A 358 6.98 10.21 -1.55
N TYR A 359 5.97 10.87 -2.07
CA TYR A 359 4.99 10.30 -2.98
C TYR A 359 4.46 11.34 -3.97
N ASN A 360 3.49 10.97 -4.81
CA ASN A 360 2.83 11.88 -5.76
C ASN A 360 3.81 12.44 -6.79
N PHE A 361 4.58 11.58 -7.43
CA PHE A 361 5.57 11.94 -8.47
C PHE A 361 4.87 12.30 -9.79
N ASN A 362 4.37 13.54 -9.91
CA ASN A 362 3.55 14.04 -11.03
C ASN A 362 4.32 14.90 -12.01
#